data_b2fdbbdc10244ca8e0c3c0cccdff9c19
#
_entry.id   b2fdbbdc10244ca8e0c3c0cccdff9c19
#
_cell.length_a   1.000
_cell.length_b   1.000
_cell.length_c   1.000
_cell.angle_alpha   90.00
_cell.angle_beta   90.00
_cell.angle_gamma   90.00
#
_symmetry.space_group_name_H-M   'P 1'
#
loop_
_entity.id
_entity.type
_entity.pdbx_description
1 polymer ?
#
loop_
_entity_poly.entity_id
_entity_poly.type
_entity_poly.pdbx_seq_one_letter_code
_entity_poly.pdbx_strand_id
1 'polypeptide(L)'
;TPVDIGSSAANAAGPQNVARIVYFDFDSYVIRSDFQSVIEAHSRFLKANPARKVVIEGHTDDRGGREYNLALGQRRAEAVRRSLGLLGVTDNQVEAVSFGKEKPAVQGSDENAMAQNRRAEIAYR
;
A
#
# COMPACT_ATOMS: atom_id res chain seq x y z
N THR A 1 -12.14 14.00 11.92
CA THR A 1 -11.32 13.98 10.74
C THR A 1 -12.16 14.20 9.51
N PRO A 2 -11.87 15.22 8.76
CA PRO A 2 -12.56 15.37 7.50
C PRO A 2 -12.17 14.19 6.62
N VAL A 3 -13.12 13.39 6.34
CA VAL A 3 -12.90 12.21 5.55
C VAL A 3 -13.42 12.51 4.16
N ASP A 4 -12.61 12.20 3.18
CA ASP A 4 -13.09 12.21 1.81
C ASP A 4 -14.17 11.15 1.71
N ILE A 5 -15.40 11.58 1.51
CA ILE A 5 -16.55 10.69 1.52
C ILE A 5 -16.41 9.62 0.43
N GLY A 6 -15.93 9.99 -0.75
CA GLY A 6 -15.73 9.04 -1.81
C GLY A 6 -14.68 7.98 -1.46
N SER A 7 -13.53 8.44 -0.93
CA SER A 7 -12.47 7.55 -0.50
C SER A 7 -12.93 6.67 0.65
N SER A 8 -13.65 7.27 1.61
CA SER A 8 -14.19 6.53 2.75
C SER A 8 -15.16 5.46 2.31
N ALA A 9 -16.04 5.76 1.37
CA ALA A 9 -16.99 4.78 0.86
C ALA A 9 -16.28 3.63 0.14
N ALA A 10 -15.27 3.94 -0.66
CA ALA A 10 -14.50 2.91 -1.35
C ALA A 10 -13.77 2.01 -0.36
N ASN A 11 -13.15 2.61 0.66
CA ASN A 11 -12.44 1.84 1.68
C ASN A 11 -13.38 1.05 2.58
N ALA A 12 -14.60 1.53 2.79
CA ALA A 12 -15.59 0.79 3.57
C ALA A 12 -16.00 -0.50 2.87
N ALA A 13 -15.73 -0.63 1.58
CA ALA A 13 -16.02 -1.87 0.85
C ALA A 13 -15.01 -2.99 1.14
N GLY A 14 -13.91 -2.68 1.83
CA GLY A 14 -12.90 -3.66 2.21
C GLY A 14 -13.16 -4.29 3.56
N PRO A 15 -12.21 -5.10 4.06
CA PRO A 15 -12.38 -5.78 5.34
C PRO A 15 -12.42 -4.78 6.50
N GLN A 16 -13.23 -5.10 7.50
CA GLN A 16 -13.40 -4.27 8.68
C GLN A 16 -12.25 -4.49 9.65
N ASN A 17 -11.81 -3.42 10.29
CA ASN A 17 -10.81 -3.48 11.37
C ASN A 17 -9.48 -4.10 10.95
N VAL A 18 -9.11 -3.94 9.69
CA VAL A 18 -7.82 -4.39 9.16
C VAL A 18 -7.05 -3.17 8.68
N ALA A 19 -5.78 -3.10 9.04
CA ALA A 19 -4.91 -2.02 8.59
C ALA A 19 -4.80 -2.03 7.06
N ARG A 20 -4.62 -0.86 6.49
CA ARG A 20 -4.53 -0.71 5.03
C ARG A 20 -3.19 -0.15 4.58
N ILE A 21 -2.22 -0.18 5.46
CA ILE A 21 -0.89 0.37 5.18
C ILE A 21 0.15 -0.67 5.58
N VAL A 22 1.11 -0.89 4.69
CA VAL A 22 2.28 -1.72 4.93
C VAL A 22 3.48 -0.79 4.90
N TYR A 23 4.28 -0.76 5.97
CA TYR A 23 5.45 0.10 6.06
C TYR A 23 6.70 -0.66 5.65
N PHE A 24 7.69 0.08 5.16
CA PHE A 24 8.94 -0.49 4.65
C PHE A 24 10.14 0.16 5.31
N ASP A 25 11.21 -0.60 5.38
CA ASP A 25 12.49 -0.08 5.84
C ASP A 25 13.11 0.83 4.79
N PHE A 26 14.10 1.62 5.19
CA PHE A 26 14.78 2.52 4.29
C PHE A 26 15.33 1.77 3.07
N ASP A 27 15.09 2.34 1.91
CA ASP A 27 15.60 1.83 0.63
C ASP A 27 15.27 0.35 0.37
N SER A 28 14.19 -0.13 0.98
CA SER A 28 13.79 -1.53 0.87
C SER A 28 12.38 -1.64 0.29
N TYR A 29 12.16 -2.70 -0.47
CA TYR A 29 10.82 -3.08 -0.90
C TYR A 29 10.48 -4.51 -0.43
N VAL A 30 11.20 -4.98 0.58
CA VAL A 30 10.91 -6.27 1.20
C VAL A 30 9.81 -6.07 2.24
N ILE A 31 8.77 -6.90 2.15
CA ILE A 31 7.66 -6.85 3.10
C ILE A 31 8.15 -7.41 4.43
N ARG A 32 8.02 -6.59 5.48
CA ARG A 32 8.41 -6.99 6.82
C ARG A 32 7.44 -8.02 7.36
N SER A 33 7.96 -8.96 8.15
CA SER A 33 7.14 -10.05 8.69
C SER A 33 6.00 -9.56 9.57
N ASP A 34 6.15 -8.40 10.23
CA ASP A 34 5.09 -7.85 11.07
C ASP A 34 3.88 -7.34 10.27
N PHE A 35 3.99 -7.24 8.94
CA PHE A 35 2.84 -6.88 8.09
C PHE A 35 2.25 -8.06 7.33
N GLN A 36 2.77 -9.25 7.53
CA GLN A 36 2.26 -10.43 6.81
C GLN A 36 0.80 -10.71 7.15
N SER A 37 0.40 -10.51 8.40
CA SER A 37 -1.00 -10.72 8.80
C SER A 37 -1.96 -9.74 8.12
N VAL A 38 -1.50 -8.52 7.87
CA VAL A 38 -2.29 -7.52 7.13
C VAL A 38 -2.57 -8.02 5.73
N ILE A 39 -1.53 -8.49 5.04
CA ILE A 39 -1.66 -9.00 3.67
C ILE A 39 -2.56 -10.23 3.63
N GLU A 40 -2.42 -11.13 4.60
CA GLU A 40 -3.26 -12.32 4.67
C GLU A 40 -4.73 -11.98 4.87
N ALA A 41 -5.02 -10.98 5.72
CA ALA A 41 -6.39 -10.56 5.95
C ALA A 41 -7.04 -10.00 4.68
N HIS A 42 -6.29 -9.19 3.93
CA HIS A 42 -6.78 -8.65 2.66
C HIS A 42 -6.94 -9.75 1.62
N SER A 43 -6.03 -10.73 1.60
CA SER A 43 -6.14 -11.83 0.64
C SER A 43 -7.40 -12.66 0.88
N ARG A 44 -7.73 -12.93 2.13
CA ARG A 44 -8.96 -13.66 2.47
C ARG A 44 -10.19 -12.90 2.00
N PHE A 45 -10.21 -11.58 2.24
CA PHE A 45 -11.33 -10.76 1.82
C PHE A 45 -11.49 -10.75 0.31
N LEU A 46 -10.40 -10.55 -0.41
CA LEU A 46 -10.45 -10.45 -1.87
C LEU A 46 -10.81 -11.79 -2.52
N LYS A 47 -10.35 -12.90 -1.95
CA LYS A 47 -10.72 -14.21 -2.47
C LYS A 47 -12.20 -14.50 -2.27
N ALA A 48 -12.75 -14.04 -1.16
CA ALA A 48 -14.18 -14.22 -0.86
C ALA A 48 -15.06 -13.27 -1.67
N ASN A 49 -14.47 -12.21 -2.23
CA ASN A 49 -15.21 -11.18 -2.95
C ASN A 49 -14.51 -10.91 -4.30
N PRO A 50 -14.62 -11.83 -5.26
CA PRO A 50 -13.83 -11.73 -6.51
C PRO A 50 -14.15 -10.52 -7.39
N ALA A 51 -15.29 -9.86 -7.17
CA ALA A 51 -15.65 -8.64 -7.89
C ALA A 51 -14.98 -7.40 -7.31
N ARG A 52 -14.41 -7.49 -6.10
CA ARG A 52 -13.75 -6.35 -5.47
C ARG A 52 -12.37 -6.12 -6.06
N LYS A 53 -11.99 -4.86 -6.15
CA LYS A 53 -10.70 -4.47 -6.70
C LYS A 53 -9.99 -3.52 -5.74
N VAL A 54 -8.67 -3.61 -5.73
CA VAL A 54 -7.82 -2.74 -4.93
C VAL A 54 -6.75 -2.12 -5.81
N VAL A 55 -6.30 -0.95 -5.41
CA VAL A 55 -5.09 -0.33 -5.94
C VAL A 55 -4.09 -0.27 -4.79
N ILE A 56 -2.89 -0.78 -5.05
CA ILE A 56 -1.79 -0.69 -4.09
C ILE A 56 -0.96 0.51 -4.49
N GLU A 57 -0.87 1.50 -3.61
CA GLU A 57 -0.19 2.76 -3.87
C GLU A 57 1.14 2.77 -3.13
N GLY A 58 2.23 2.74 -3.88
CA GLY A 58 3.57 2.74 -3.32
C GLY A 58 4.09 4.15 -3.10
N HIS A 59 4.71 4.37 -1.95
CA HIS A 59 5.23 5.67 -1.55
C HIS A 59 6.62 5.54 -0.94
N THR A 60 7.37 6.63 -0.96
CA THR A 60 8.72 6.67 -0.40
C THR A 60 8.87 7.89 0.50
N ASP A 61 9.98 7.92 1.27
CA ASP A 61 10.36 9.14 1.95
C ASP A 61 10.95 10.14 0.94
N ASP A 62 11.38 11.30 1.41
CA ASP A 62 11.79 12.37 0.50
C ASP A 62 13.27 12.31 0.08
N ARG A 63 14.00 11.30 0.53
CA ARG A 63 15.41 11.13 0.15
C ARG A 63 15.54 10.57 -1.25
N GLY A 64 16.49 11.11 -2.01
CA GLY A 64 16.75 10.64 -3.35
C GLY A 64 15.97 11.37 -4.42
N GLY A 65 16.25 11.06 -5.67
CA GLY A 65 15.62 11.70 -6.81
C GLY A 65 14.20 11.22 -7.09
N ARG A 66 13.50 11.99 -7.90
CA ARG A 66 12.11 11.71 -8.22
C ARG A 66 11.94 10.37 -8.94
N GLU A 67 12.77 10.13 -9.95
CA GLU A 67 12.64 8.90 -10.74
C GLU A 67 13.00 7.66 -9.93
N TYR A 68 14.05 7.76 -9.12
CA TYR A 68 14.43 6.65 -8.25
C TYR A 68 13.30 6.28 -7.30
N ASN A 69 12.66 7.29 -6.71
CA ASN A 69 11.59 7.07 -5.75
C ASN A 69 10.31 6.58 -6.41
N LEU A 70 10.02 7.01 -7.63
CA LEU A 70 8.91 6.43 -8.39
C LEU A 70 9.12 4.94 -8.62
N ALA A 71 10.34 4.55 -8.98
CA ALA A 71 10.68 3.14 -9.17
C ALA A 71 10.59 2.36 -7.86
N LEU A 72 11.11 2.93 -6.77
CA LEU A 72 11.06 2.26 -5.47
C LEU A 72 9.63 2.08 -4.98
N GLY A 73 8.80 3.12 -5.12
CA GLY A 73 7.39 3.03 -4.78
C GLY A 73 6.67 1.97 -5.59
N GLN A 74 6.99 1.86 -6.90
CA GLN A 74 6.42 0.83 -7.74
C GLN A 74 6.80 -0.56 -7.24
N ARG A 75 8.06 -0.75 -6.87
CA ARG A 75 8.53 -2.04 -6.34
C ARG A 75 7.83 -2.40 -5.03
N ARG A 76 7.58 -1.42 -4.18
CA ARG A 76 6.84 -1.64 -2.94
C ARG A 76 5.40 -2.05 -3.21
N ALA A 77 4.73 -1.36 -4.12
CA ALA A 77 3.37 -1.71 -4.50
C ALA A 77 3.30 -3.11 -5.13
N GLU A 78 4.28 -3.42 -5.98
CA GLU A 78 4.31 -4.73 -6.63
C GLU A 78 4.67 -5.85 -5.66
N ALA A 79 5.46 -5.58 -4.63
CA ALA A 79 5.75 -6.57 -3.61
C ALA A 79 4.47 -6.99 -2.89
N VAL A 80 3.61 -6.02 -2.54
CA VAL A 80 2.32 -6.32 -1.92
C VAL A 80 1.42 -7.07 -2.90
N ARG A 81 1.35 -6.62 -4.15
CA ARG A 81 0.56 -7.28 -5.17
C ARG A 81 0.97 -8.74 -5.35
N ARG A 82 2.29 -8.97 -5.42
CA ARG A 82 2.83 -10.33 -5.58
C ARG A 82 2.48 -11.20 -4.39
N SER A 83 2.57 -10.68 -3.19
CA SER A 83 2.21 -11.43 -1.98
C SER A 83 0.74 -11.81 -1.98
N LEU A 84 -0.13 -10.90 -2.39
CA LEU A 84 -1.55 -11.21 -2.53
C LEU A 84 -1.78 -12.30 -3.57
N GLY A 85 -1.07 -12.23 -4.69
CA GLY A 85 -1.18 -13.24 -5.75
C GLY A 85 -0.74 -14.62 -5.29
N LEU A 86 0.33 -14.69 -4.51
CA LEU A 86 0.81 -15.96 -3.97
C LEU A 86 -0.20 -16.56 -3.00
N LEU A 87 -1.05 -15.76 -2.40
CA LEU A 87 -2.10 -16.22 -1.51
C LEU A 87 -3.42 -16.50 -2.25
N GLY A 88 -3.43 -16.36 -3.56
CA GLY A 88 -4.57 -16.75 -4.37
C GLY A 88 -5.45 -15.63 -4.91
N VAL A 89 -5.07 -14.36 -4.67
CA VAL A 89 -5.82 -13.22 -5.24
C VAL A 89 -5.47 -13.11 -6.72
N THR A 90 -6.48 -12.90 -7.56
CA THR A 90 -6.26 -12.85 -9.00
C THR A 90 -5.68 -11.49 -9.42
N ASP A 91 -4.90 -11.50 -10.52
CA ASP A 91 -4.23 -10.29 -10.98
C ASP A 91 -5.20 -9.18 -11.34
N ASN A 92 -6.37 -9.51 -11.85
CA ASN A 92 -7.33 -8.48 -12.26
C ASN A 92 -8.01 -7.78 -11.08
N GLN A 93 -7.80 -8.26 -9.87
CA GLN A 93 -8.32 -7.60 -8.66
C GLN A 93 -7.35 -6.56 -8.11
N VAL A 94 -6.08 -6.57 -8.52
CA VAL A 94 -5.04 -5.76 -7.89
C VAL A 94 -4.27 -4.97 -8.93
N GLU A 95 -4.23 -3.67 -8.74
CA GLU A 95 -3.40 -2.77 -9.56
C GLU A 95 -2.32 -2.17 -8.66
N ALA A 96 -1.09 -2.05 -9.17
CA ALA A 96 0.02 -1.45 -8.44
C ALA A 96 0.40 -0.15 -9.11
N VAL A 97 0.43 0.94 -8.36
CA VAL A 97 0.84 2.25 -8.85
C VAL A 97 1.83 2.87 -7.88
N SER A 98 2.61 3.83 -8.35
CA SER A 98 3.57 4.53 -7.51
C SER A 98 3.35 6.03 -7.57
N PHE A 99 3.40 6.66 -6.41
CA PHE A 99 3.47 8.11 -6.28
C PHE A 99 4.88 8.56 -5.87
N GLY A 100 5.79 7.61 -5.61
CA GLY A 100 7.13 7.93 -5.17
C GLY A 100 7.09 8.81 -3.93
N LYS A 101 7.80 9.92 -3.95
CA LYS A 101 7.83 10.86 -2.84
C LYS A 101 6.84 12.01 -2.99
N GLU A 102 5.96 11.95 -4.00
CA GLU A 102 5.10 13.07 -4.37
C GLU A 102 3.91 13.26 -3.45
N LYS A 103 3.50 12.23 -2.70
CA LYS A 103 2.34 12.28 -1.81
C LYS A 103 2.70 11.84 -0.40
N PRO A 104 3.42 12.67 0.35
CA PRO A 104 3.80 12.27 1.71
C PRO A 104 2.55 12.19 2.61
N ALA A 105 2.54 11.19 3.49
CA ALA A 105 1.51 11.11 4.53
C ALA A 105 1.76 12.13 5.63
N VAL A 106 3.04 12.42 5.89
CA VAL A 106 3.47 13.35 6.91
C VAL A 106 4.52 14.26 6.32
N GLN A 107 4.37 15.56 6.52
CA GLN A 107 5.37 16.53 6.09
C GLN A 107 6.56 16.48 7.03
N GLY A 108 7.74 16.69 6.48
CA GLY A 108 8.96 16.75 7.26
C GLY A 108 10.00 15.76 6.78
N SER A 109 11.22 15.97 7.25
CA SER A 109 12.37 15.17 6.83
C SER A 109 13.09 14.53 8.02
N ASP A 110 12.48 14.52 9.21
CA ASP A 110 13.03 13.75 10.32
C ASP A 110 12.71 12.28 10.13
N GLU A 111 13.39 11.42 10.89
CA GLU A 111 13.24 9.98 10.72
C GLU A 111 11.80 9.51 11.00
N ASN A 112 11.13 10.12 11.95
CA ASN A 112 9.75 9.73 12.26
C ASN A 112 8.81 10.01 11.09
N ALA A 113 8.94 11.18 10.45
CA ALA A 113 8.16 11.52 9.27
C ALA A 113 8.52 10.62 8.09
N MET A 114 9.80 10.40 7.88
CA MET A 114 10.25 9.56 6.78
C MET A 114 9.76 8.11 6.93
N ALA A 115 9.78 7.59 8.14
CA ALA A 115 9.30 6.22 8.39
C ALA A 115 7.82 6.08 8.04
N GLN A 116 7.03 7.10 8.33
CA GLN A 116 5.59 7.07 8.00
C GLN A 116 5.33 7.21 6.51
N ASN A 117 6.27 7.76 5.76
CA ASN A 117 6.12 7.94 4.31
C ASN A 117 6.57 6.70 3.52
N ARG A 118 7.38 5.82 4.10
CA ARG A 118 7.82 4.59 3.44
C ARG A 118 6.72 3.53 3.55
N ARG A 119 5.79 3.55 2.61
CA ARG A 119 4.60 2.71 2.75
C ARG A 119 4.00 2.27 1.42
N ALA A 120 3.16 1.25 1.49
CA ALA A 120 2.23 0.89 0.43
C ALA A 120 0.83 0.93 1.03
N GLU A 121 -0.08 1.67 0.40
CA GLU A 121 -1.45 1.80 0.86
C GLU A 121 -2.35 0.91 0.02
N ILE A 122 -3.27 0.22 0.68
CA ILE A 122 -4.23 -0.69 0.04
C ILE A 122 -5.56 0.06 -0.04
N ALA A 123 -5.89 0.52 -1.25
CA ALA A 123 -7.09 1.34 -1.48
C ALA A 123 -8.13 0.53 -2.25
N TYR A 124 -9.29 0.32 -1.65
CA TYR A 124 -10.38 -0.42 -2.29
C TYR A 124 -11.16 0.47 -3.24
N ARG A 125 -11.60 -0.13 -4.33
CA ARG A 125 -12.40 0.53 -5.35
C ARG A 125 -13.86 0.12 -5.24
#